data_8de78fdfa021d0fc89cbf184da43a894
#
_entry.id   8de78fdfa021d0fc89cbf184da43a894
#
_cell.length_a   1.000
_cell.length_b   1.000
_cell.length_c   1.000
_cell.angle_alpha   90.00
_cell.angle_beta   90.00
_cell.angle_gamma   90.00
#
_symmetry.space_group_name_H-M   'P 1'
#
loop_
_entity.id
_entity.type
_entity.pdbx_description
1 polymer ?
#
loop_
_entity_poly.entity_id
_entity_poly.type
_entity_poly.pdbx_seq_one_letter_code
_entity_poly.pdbx_strand_id
1 'polypeptide(L)'
;MDKIIKSSESLGILGGGQLGRFFTIAAQNMGYSVVVFDPDEKSPAGKLANKHICKSYDDLKALDELKASCVAVTTEFENIPSKTLQYLEKDIIVRPESKAVSIAQNRIKEKEFLSRCGIPVGKYIVINTIESINNINDEQKIFPAILKTAQFGYDGKGQIHVNNILE
;
A
#
# COMPACT_ATOMS: atom_id res chain seq x y z
N MET A 1 -15.42 -2.07 22.68
CA MET A 1 -15.27 -0.61 22.80
C MET A 1 -14.04 -0.21 22.02
N ASP A 2 -14.22 0.64 21.03
CA ASP A 2 -13.07 1.16 20.27
C ASP A 2 -12.19 1.98 21.19
N LYS A 3 -10.88 1.70 21.18
CA LYS A 3 -9.90 2.42 22.00
C LYS A 3 -9.82 3.86 21.49
N ILE A 4 -10.15 4.83 22.33
CA ILE A 4 -9.93 6.25 22.02
C ILE A 4 -8.44 6.54 22.17
N ILE A 5 -7.81 7.01 21.09
CA ILE A 5 -6.41 7.44 21.08
C ILE A 5 -6.36 8.88 21.59
N LYS A 6 -5.59 9.10 22.65
CA LYS A 6 -5.41 10.44 23.26
C LYS A 6 -4.33 11.22 22.53
N SER A 7 -4.44 12.54 22.50
CA SER A 7 -3.43 13.41 21.86
C SER A 7 -2.03 13.34 22.51
N SER A 8 -1.92 12.82 23.73
CA SER A 8 -0.63 12.55 24.36
C SER A 8 0.07 11.27 23.86
N GLU A 9 -0.63 10.46 23.04
CA GLU A 9 -0.07 9.23 22.46
C GLU A 9 0.57 9.52 21.10
N SER A 10 1.44 8.63 20.65
CA SER A 10 2.12 8.78 19.36
C SER A 10 1.45 7.94 18.27
N LEU A 11 1.38 8.50 17.06
CA LEU A 11 0.94 7.83 15.85
C LEU A 11 2.14 7.48 14.99
N GLY A 12 2.14 6.30 14.39
CA GLY A 12 3.14 5.88 13.43
C GLY A 12 2.65 6.01 12.00
N ILE A 13 3.56 6.30 11.07
CA ILE A 13 3.30 6.25 9.63
C ILE A 13 4.43 5.54 8.91
N LEU A 14 4.08 4.56 8.09
CA LEU A 14 4.98 3.87 7.17
C LEU A 14 4.93 4.59 5.81
N GLY A 15 6.10 5.06 5.37
CA GLY A 15 6.21 5.93 4.22
C GLY A 15 6.38 7.39 4.63
N GLY A 16 7.47 7.99 4.13
CA GLY A 16 7.90 9.34 4.49
C GLY A 16 7.75 10.36 3.36
N GLY A 17 6.97 10.05 2.32
CA GLY A 17 6.75 10.90 1.17
C GLY A 17 5.91 12.14 1.45
N GLN A 18 5.32 12.70 0.40
CA GLN A 18 4.52 13.94 0.49
C GLN A 18 3.25 13.74 1.32
N LEU A 19 2.55 12.62 1.13
CA LEU A 19 1.33 12.33 1.88
C LEU A 19 1.66 12.08 3.35
N GLY A 20 2.75 11.35 3.65
CA GLY A 20 3.27 11.17 5.01
C GLY A 20 3.61 12.50 5.68
N ARG A 21 4.14 13.46 4.91
CA ARG A 21 4.37 14.82 5.41
C ARG A 21 3.07 15.53 5.78
N PHE A 22 2.05 15.46 4.93
CA PHE A 22 0.74 16.07 5.23
C PHE A 22 0.08 15.41 6.44
N PHE A 23 0.14 14.08 6.53
CA PHE A 23 -0.33 13.37 7.72
C PHE A 23 0.39 13.87 8.98
N THR A 24 1.73 13.98 8.93
CA THR A 24 2.54 14.43 10.06
C THR A 24 2.12 15.81 10.54
N ILE A 25 1.96 16.77 9.61
CA ILE A 25 1.51 18.14 9.93
C ILE A 25 0.11 18.12 10.56
N ALA A 26 -0.83 17.38 9.96
CA ALA A 26 -2.20 17.32 10.45
C ALA A 26 -2.27 16.69 11.85
N ALA A 27 -1.57 15.60 12.09
CA ALA A 27 -1.53 14.92 13.38
C ALA A 27 -0.91 15.80 14.47
N GLN A 28 0.19 16.48 14.16
CA GLN A 28 0.85 17.41 15.10
C GLN A 28 -0.04 18.61 15.43
N ASN A 29 -0.77 19.16 14.46
CA ASN A 29 -1.75 20.24 14.70
C ASN A 29 -2.90 19.80 15.61
N MET A 30 -3.20 18.49 15.65
CA MET A 30 -4.17 17.89 16.56
C MET A 30 -3.56 17.51 17.93
N GLY A 31 -2.28 17.77 18.14
CA GLY A 31 -1.56 17.51 19.39
C GLY A 31 -0.93 16.12 19.50
N TYR A 32 -0.94 15.30 18.45
CA TYR A 32 -0.26 14.00 18.45
C TYR A 32 1.23 14.13 18.15
N SER A 33 2.04 13.29 18.79
CA SER A 33 3.39 13.01 18.31
C SER A 33 3.35 12.03 17.14
N VAL A 34 4.27 12.20 16.18
CA VAL A 34 4.34 11.34 14.99
C VAL A 34 5.72 10.68 14.89
N VAL A 35 5.71 9.37 14.66
CA VAL A 35 6.88 8.56 14.32
C VAL A 35 6.78 8.16 12.86
N VAL A 36 7.72 8.62 12.05
CA VAL A 36 7.83 8.22 10.64
C VAL A 36 8.78 7.04 10.52
N PHE A 37 8.37 6.02 9.80
CA PHE A 37 9.21 4.87 9.44
C PHE A 37 9.40 4.88 7.92
N ASP A 38 10.60 5.18 7.46
CA ASP A 38 10.94 5.27 6.05
C ASP A 38 12.43 5.05 5.85
N PRO A 39 12.87 4.24 4.87
CA PRO A 39 14.29 3.98 4.61
C PRO A 39 15.06 5.19 4.06
N ASP A 40 14.38 6.19 3.51
CA ASP A 40 15.04 7.40 3.01
C ASP A 40 15.28 8.40 4.15
N GLU A 41 16.55 8.59 4.52
CA GLU A 41 16.97 9.58 5.52
C GLU A 41 16.50 11.01 5.18
N LYS A 42 16.31 11.30 3.89
CA LYS A 42 15.90 12.61 3.40
C LYS A 42 14.39 12.72 3.22
N SER A 43 13.63 11.73 3.65
CA SER A 43 12.17 11.69 3.45
C SER A 43 11.49 12.98 3.94
N PRO A 44 10.56 13.54 3.17
CA PRO A 44 9.86 14.78 3.51
C PRO A 44 9.14 14.76 4.86
N ALA A 45 8.53 13.63 5.22
CA ALA A 45 7.85 13.45 6.50
C ALA A 45 8.85 13.24 7.66
N GLY A 46 9.93 12.48 7.42
CA GLY A 46 10.94 12.20 8.44
C GLY A 46 11.59 13.47 9.01
N LYS A 47 11.74 14.51 8.18
CA LYS A 47 12.29 15.82 8.58
C LYS A 47 11.38 16.60 9.54
N LEU A 48 10.08 16.31 9.56
CA LEU A 48 9.08 17.02 10.38
C LEU A 48 8.62 16.19 11.58
N ALA A 49 8.84 14.88 11.53
CA ALA A 49 8.38 13.96 12.56
C ALA A 49 9.06 14.22 13.92
N ASN A 50 8.36 13.87 15.00
CA ASN A 50 8.95 13.85 16.34
C ASN A 50 10.05 12.78 16.46
N LYS A 51 9.94 11.71 15.63
CA LYS A 51 10.95 10.67 15.53
C LYS A 51 10.93 10.08 14.11
N HIS A 52 12.12 9.87 13.54
CA HIS A 52 12.29 9.19 12.26
C HIS A 52 13.06 7.88 12.49
N ILE A 53 12.45 6.75 12.17
CA ILE A 53 13.10 5.44 12.14
C ILE A 53 13.52 5.18 10.69
N CYS A 54 14.80 5.46 10.40
CA CYS A 54 15.38 5.31 9.05
C CYS A 54 15.93 3.89 8.88
N LYS A 55 15.04 2.94 8.56
CA LYS A 55 15.35 1.52 8.37
C LYS A 55 14.48 0.92 7.27
N SER A 56 14.91 -0.25 6.74
CA SER A 56 14.10 -1.02 5.80
C SER A 56 12.81 -1.49 6.45
N TYR A 57 11.72 -1.56 5.66
CA TYR A 57 10.40 -1.97 6.15
C TYR A 57 10.32 -3.43 6.65
N ASP A 58 11.36 -4.24 6.43
CA ASP A 58 11.51 -5.62 6.91
C ASP A 58 12.45 -5.76 8.12
N ASP A 59 13.03 -4.67 8.63
CA ASP A 59 13.86 -4.69 9.83
C ASP A 59 12.99 -4.91 11.08
N LEU A 60 12.99 -6.14 11.58
CA LEU A 60 12.16 -6.54 12.71
C LEU A 60 12.48 -5.76 14.00
N LYS A 61 13.76 -5.43 14.25
CA LYS A 61 14.15 -4.65 15.44
C LYS A 61 13.59 -3.22 15.36
N ALA A 62 13.65 -2.63 14.19
CA ALA A 62 13.10 -1.31 13.96
C ALA A 62 11.56 -1.31 14.01
N LEU A 63 10.90 -2.39 13.59
CA LEU A 63 9.46 -2.57 13.75
C LEU A 63 9.06 -2.74 15.21
N ASP A 64 9.87 -3.43 16.03
CA ASP A 64 9.65 -3.50 17.47
C ASP A 64 9.80 -2.13 18.15
N GLU A 65 10.77 -1.33 17.70
CA GLU A 65 10.93 0.06 18.14
C GLU A 65 9.71 0.91 17.78
N LEU A 66 9.16 0.77 16.58
CA LEU A 66 7.94 1.44 16.15
C LEU A 66 6.74 1.04 17.02
N LYS A 67 6.54 -0.27 17.27
CA LYS A 67 5.46 -0.78 18.14
C LYS A 67 5.56 -0.21 19.57
N ALA A 68 6.77 -0.15 20.11
CA ALA A 68 7.00 0.42 21.45
C ALA A 68 6.76 1.94 21.52
N SER A 69 6.86 2.63 20.36
CA SER A 69 6.75 4.08 20.29
C SER A 69 5.34 4.58 19.95
N CYS A 70 4.47 3.74 19.40
CA CYS A 70 3.18 4.16 18.83
C CYS A 70 2.03 3.29 19.32
N VAL A 71 0.84 3.87 19.40
CA VAL A 71 -0.40 3.14 19.72
C VAL A 71 -1.17 2.71 18.49
N ALA A 72 -0.95 3.41 17.39
CA ALA A 72 -1.56 3.10 16.10
C ALA A 72 -0.59 3.48 14.98
N VAL A 73 -0.68 2.75 13.87
CA VAL A 73 0.13 2.96 12.67
C VAL A 73 -0.76 3.00 11.44
N THR A 74 -0.44 3.91 10.54
CA THR A 74 -1.00 3.96 9.18
C THR A 74 0.11 3.83 8.13
N THR A 75 -0.27 3.69 6.86
CA THR A 75 0.66 3.72 5.73
C THR A 75 0.17 4.73 4.69
N GLU A 76 1.11 5.42 4.05
CA GLU A 76 0.82 6.30 2.92
C GLU A 76 1.40 5.76 1.60
N PHE A 77 2.39 4.86 1.70
CA PHE A 77 3.04 4.29 0.54
C PHE A 77 2.42 2.94 0.18
N GLU A 78 1.89 2.83 -1.03
CA GLU A 78 1.14 1.65 -1.49
C GLU A 78 1.98 0.37 -1.55
N ASN A 79 3.30 0.49 -1.64
CA ASN A 79 4.21 -0.67 -1.74
C ASN A 79 4.85 -1.10 -0.42
N ILE A 80 4.33 -0.64 0.73
CA ILE A 80 4.74 -1.19 2.03
C ILE A 80 4.44 -2.70 2.04
N PRO A 81 5.43 -3.56 2.34
CA PRO A 81 5.17 -5.00 2.36
C PRO A 81 4.04 -5.36 3.31
N SER A 82 3.02 -6.06 2.83
CA SER A 82 1.89 -6.47 3.68
C SER A 82 2.30 -7.29 4.89
N LYS A 83 3.42 -8.03 4.80
CA LYS A 83 4.03 -8.76 5.93
C LYS A 83 4.47 -7.83 7.07
N THR A 84 4.94 -6.64 6.74
CA THR A 84 5.31 -5.60 7.72
C THR A 84 4.09 -5.16 8.52
N LEU A 85 2.99 -4.86 7.83
CA LEU A 85 1.72 -4.51 8.48
C LEU A 85 1.19 -5.68 9.31
N GLN A 86 1.24 -6.91 8.78
CA GLN A 86 0.84 -8.12 9.49
C GLN A 86 1.66 -8.37 10.77
N TYR A 87 2.95 -8.01 10.77
CA TYR A 87 3.79 -8.08 11.94
C TYR A 87 3.35 -7.08 13.01
N LEU A 88 3.06 -5.84 12.61
CA LEU A 88 2.63 -4.77 13.52
C LEU A 88 1.22 -5.01 14.10
N GLU A 89 0.30 -5.56 13.31
CA GLU A 89 -1.10 -5.84 13.70
C GLU A 89 -1.23 -6.77 14.90
N LYS A 90 -0.18 -7.52 15.23
CA LYS A 90 -0.20 -8.44 16.37
C LYS A 90 -0.28 -7.71 17.71
N ASP A 91 0.24 -6.49 17.76
CA ASP A 91 0.47 -5.79 19.02
C ASP A 91 -0.16 -4.39 19.08
N ILE A 92 -0.33 -3.74 17.92
CA ILE A 92 -0.85 -2.37 17.84
C ILE A 92 -1.93 -2.24 16.77
N ILE A 93 -2.66 -1.14 16.81
CA ILE A 93 -3.67 -0.81 15.78
C ILE A 93 -2.96 -0.45 14.50
N VAL A 94 -3.29 -1.14 13.40
CA VAL A 94 -2.83 -0.81 12.04
C VAL A 94 -4.04 -0.54 11.14
N ARG A 95 -4.04 0.60 10.44
CA ARG A 95 -5.07 0.97 9.47
C ARG A 95 -4.43 1.61 8.24
N PRO A 96 -4.77 1.18 7.03
CA PRO A 96 -5.60 0.01 6.72
C PRO A 96 -4.96 -1.31 7.18
N GLU A 97 -5.78 -2.35 7.35
CA GLU A 97 -5.30 -3.68 7.76
C GLU A 97 -4.43 -4.32 6.65
N SER A 98 -3.48 -5.17 7.05
CA SER A 98 -2.56 -5.86 6.13
C SER A 98 -3.29 -6.62 5.03
N LYS A 99 -4.46 -7.21 5.35
CA LYS A 99 -5.30 -7.92 4.37
C LYS A 99 -5.82 -6.98 3.29
N ALA A 100 -6.31 -5.79 3.66
CA ALA A 100 -6.80 -4.80 2.71
C ALA A 100 -5.66 -4.30 1.79
N VAL A 101 -4.51 -3.98 2.37
CA VAL A 101 -3.31 -3.58 1.63
C VAL A 101 -2.85 -4.69 0.67
N SER A 102 -2.79 -5.94 1.13
CA SER A 102 -2.41 -7.10 0.31
C SER A 102 -3.34 -7.31 -0.90
N ILE A 103 -4.62 -6.99 -0.77
CA ILE A 103 -5.58 -7.04 -1.88
C ILE A 103 -5.30 -5.89 -2.86
N ALA A 104 -5.20 -4.66 -2.35
CA ALA A 104 -5.00 -3.47 -3.17
C ALA A 104 -3.66 -3.46 -3.93
N GLN A 105 -2.61 -4.08 -3.37
CA GLN A 105 -1.30 -4.20 -4.00
C GLN A 105 -1.26 -5.13 -5.22
N ASN A 106 -2.29 -5.93 -5.45
CA ASN A 106 -2.32 -6.88 -6.56
C ASN A 106 -3.62 -6.73 -7.35
N ARG A 107 -3.52 -6.25 -8.59
CA ARG A 107 -4.67 -5.96 -9.47
C ARG A 107 -5.56 -7.19 -9.73
N ILE A 108 -5.00 -8.38 -9.71
CA ILE A 108 -5.77 -9.61 -9.90
C ILE A 108 -6.62 -9.86 -8.65
N LYS A 109 -5.99 -9.83 -7.48
CA LYS A 109 -6.69 -10.00 -6.18
C LYS A 109 -7.75 -8.91 -5.96
N GLU A 110 -7.44 -7.66 -6.33
CA GLU A 110 -8.36 -6.53 -6.22
C GLU A 110 -9.62 -6.77 -7.07
N LYS A 111 -9.44 -7.12 -8.36
CA LYS A 111 -10.57 -7.39 -9.26
C LYS A 111 -11.39 -8.60 -8.81
N GLU A 112 -10.74 -9.67 -8.37
CA GLU A 112 -11.42 -10.85 -7.82
C GLU A 112 -12.22 -10.51 -6.56
N PHE A 113 -11.64 -9.68 -5.67
CA PHE A 113 -12.32 -9.23 -4.46
C PHE A 113 -13.54 -8.38 -4.78
N LEU A 114 -13.40 -7.37 -5.65
CA LEU A 114 -14.49 -6.50 -6.08
C LEU A 114 -15.63 -7.31 -6.73
N SER A 115 -15.27 -8.24 -7.63
CA SER A 115 -16.26 -9.12 -8.27
C SER A 115 -17.04 -9.98 -7.26
N ARG A 116 -16.33 -10.52 -6.26
CA ARG A 116 -16.99 -11.30 -5.17
C ARG A 116 -17.92 -10.44 -4.32
N CYS A 117 -17.63 -9.15 -4.20
CA CYS A 117 -18.49 -8.19 -3.51
C CYS A 117 -19.67 -7.70 -4.38
N GLY A 118 -19.83 -8.21 -5.61
CA GLY A 118 -20.88 -7.76 -6.53
C GLY A 118 -20.60 -6.38 -7.16
N ILE A 119 -19.39 -5.86 -7.04
CA ILE A 119 -19.00 -4.57 -7.64
C ILE A 119 -18.61 -4.81 -9.09
N PRO A 120 -19.20 -4.08 -10.06
CA PRO A 120 -18.83 -4.21 -11.46
C PRO A 120 -17.35 -3.87 -11.70
N VAL A 121 -16.64 -4.75 -12.40
CA VAL A 121 -15.27 -4.52 -12.84
C VAL A 121 -15.19 -4.58 -14.35
N GLY A 122 -14.31 -3.77 -14.95
CA GLY A 122 -14.06 -3.84 -16.38
C GLY A 122 -13.54 -5.23 -16.78
N LYS A 123 -13.86 -5.66 -18.01
CA LYS A 123 -13.35 -6.93 -18.56
C LYS A 123 -11.84 -7.00 -18.41
N TYR A 124 -11.35 -8.17 -18.05
CA TYR A 124 -9.92 -8.42 -17.97
C TYR A 124 -9.60 -9.89 -18.23
N ILE A 125 -8.37 -10.14 -18.61
CA ILE A 125 -7.79 -11.46 -18.75
C ILE A 125 -6.50 -11.48 -17.94
N VAL A 126 -6.30 -12.56 -17.20
CA VAL A 126 -5.06 -12.77 -16.45
C VAL A 126 -4.09 -13.53 -17.33
N ILE A 127 -2.90 -12.97 -17.56
CA ILE A 127 -1.83 -13.56 -18.34
C ILE A 127 -0.72 -13.98 -17.37
N ASN A 128 -0.55 -15.27 -17.17
CA ASN A 128 0.48 -15.82 -16.30
C ASN A 128 1.70 -16.33 -17.07
N THR A 129 1.50 -16.73 -18.33
CA THR A 129 2.54 -17.26 -19.21
C THR A 129 2.36 -16.73 -20.61
N ILE A 130 3.41 -16.82 -21.44
CA ILE A 130 3.34 -16.45 -22.87
C ILE A 130 2.31 -17.32 -23.60
N GLU A 131 2.21 -18.60 -23.25
CA GLU A 131 1.25 -19.52 -23.84
C GLU A 131 -0.19 -19.09 -23.58
N SER A 132 -0.47 -18.45 -22.46
CA SER A 132 -1.82 -17.96 -22.15
C SER A 132 -2.27 -16.83 -23.07
N ILE A 133 -1.35 -16.13 -23.73
CA ILE A 133 -1.66 -15.13 -24.76
C ILE A 133 -2.28 -15.80 -25.99
N ASN A 134 -1.75 -16.96 -26.39
CA ASN A 134 -2.24 -17.69 -27.56
C ASN A 134 -3.68 -18.21 -27.39
N ASN A 135 -4.18 -18.25 -26.15
CA ASN A 135 -5.55 -18.65 -25.85
C ASN A 135 -6.53 -17.48 -25.88
N ILE A 136 -6.07 -16.27 -26.12
CA ILE A 136 -6.92 -15.10 -26.28
C ILE A 136 -7.53 -15.16 -27.68
N ASN A 137 -8.84 -15.21 -27.76
CA ASN A 137 -9.58 -15.29 -29.02
C ASN A 137 -10.46 -14.05 -29.24
N ASP A 138 -10.92 -13.85 -30.48
CA ASP A 138 -11.75 -12.69 -30.86
C ASP A 138 -13.11 -12.67 -30.15
N GLU A 139 -13.62 -13.83 -29.72
CA GLU A 139 -14.90 -13.93 -28.99
C GLU A 139 -14.84 -13.20 -27.66
N GLN A 140 -13.66 -13.09 -27.05
CA GLN A 140 -13.46 -12.39 -25.76
C GLN A 140 -13.60 -10.87 -25.90
N LYS A 141 -13.49 -10.33 -27.12
CA LYS A 141 -13.64 -8.88 -27.42
C LYS A 141 -12.89 -8.01 -26.41
N ILE A 142 -11.63 -8.35 -26.14
CA ILE A 142 -10.81 -7.64 -25.15
C ILE A 142 -10.07 -6.44 -25.76
N PHE A 143 -9.80 -6.48 -27.06
CA PHE A 143 -9.06 -5.41 -27.75
C PHE A 143 -9.97 -4.27 -28.22
N PRO A 144 -9.49 -3.01 -28.26
CA PRO A 144 -8.19 -2.57 -27.75
C PRO A 144 -8.11 -2.67 -26.22
N ALA A 145 -6.93 -2.95 -25.68
CA ALA A 145 -6.73 -3.23 -24.27
C ALA A 145 -5.55 -2.43 -23.67
N ILE A 146 -5.46 -2.46 -22.36
CA ILE A 146 -4.27 -1.99 -21.65
C ILE A 146 -3.67 -3.19 -20.90
N LEU A 147 -2.50 -3.62 -21.35
CA LEU A 147 -1.70 -4.60 -20.61
C LEU A 147 -1.07 -3.91 -19.39
N LYS A 148 -1.21 -4.53 -18.22
CA LYS A 148 -0.71 -3.96 -16.97
C LYS A 148 0.04 -5.01 -16.15
N THR A 149 1.08 -4.57 -15.45
CA THR A 149 1.68 -5.40 -14.40
C THR A 149 0.67 -5.64 -13.28
N ALA A 150 0.68 -6.84 -12.70
CA ALA A 150 -0.21 -7.18 -11.60
C ALA A 150 0.15 -6.44 -10.30
N GLN A 151 1.43 -6.06 -10.14
CA GLN A 151 1.97 -5.37 -8.97
C GLN A 151 2.97 -4.29 -9.39
N PHE A 152 3.27 -3.35 -8.48
CA PHE A 152 4.27 -2.29 -8.65
C PHE A 152 4.01 -1.30 -9.80
N GLY A 153 2.82 -1.29 -10.37
CA GLY A 153 2.41 -0.28 -11.35
C GLY A 153 1.73 0.91 -10.67
N TYR A 154 2.22 2.14 -10.93
CA TYR A 154 1.68 3.39 -10.41
C TYR A 154 1.82 4.50 -11.45
N ASP A 155 0.96 5.51 -11.40
CA ASP A 155 1.02 6.71 -12.24
C ASP A 155 1.28 6.45 -13.73
N GLY A 156 0.62 5.43 -14.29
CA GLY A 156 0.79 5.03 -15.69
C GLY A 156 2.00 4.14 -15.96
N LYS A 157 2.87 3.90 -14.98
CA LYS A 157 4.01 2.99 -15.11
C LYS A 157 3.55 1.54 -15.05
N GLY A 158 4.27 0.67 -15.76
CA GLY A 158 3.92 -0.76 -15.85
C GLY A 158 2.64 -1.02 -16.62
N GLN A 159 2.33 -0.19 -17.63
CA GLN A 159 1.21 -0.40 -18.54
C GLN A 159 1.56 -0.02 -19.98
N ILE A 160 0.93 -0.68 -20.95
CA ILE A 160 1.06 -0.42 -22.37
C ILE A 160 -0.29 -0.61 -23.06
N HIS A 161 -0.59 0.22 -24.05
CA HIS A 161 -1.74 0.04 -24.93
C HIS A 161 -1.45 -1.06 -25.96
N VAL A 162 -2.44 -1.90 -26.21
CA VAL A 162 -2.37 -3.02 -27.14
C VAL A 162 -3.64 -3.00 -27.97
N ASN A 163 -3.52 -2.85 -29.30
CA ASN A 163 -4.65 -2.75 -30.20
C ASN A 163 -5.12 -4.11 -30.72
N ASN A 164 -4.21 -5.07 -30.79
CA ASN A 164 -4.48 -6.43 -31.23
C ASN A 164 -3.48 -7.43 -30.66
N ILE A 165 -3.69 -8.72 -30.91
CA ILE A 165 -2.88 -9.82 -30.36
C ILE A 165 -1.42 -9.85 -30.87
N LEU A 166 -1.13 -9.19 -31.99
CA LEU A 166 0.19 -9.23 -32.65
C LEU A 166 1.17 -8.16 -32.12
N GLU A 167 0.67 -7.20 -31.34
CA GLU A 167 1.47 -6.18 -30.67
C GLU A 167 2.00 -6.68 -29.32
#